data_fcad3487bd5844bd5e43653198fd2ce3
#
_entry.id   fcad3487bd5844bd5e43653198fd2ce3
#
_cell.length_a   1.000
_cell.length_b   1.000
_cell.length_c   1.000
_cell.angle_alpha   90.00
_cell.angle_beta   90.00
_cell.angle_gamma   90.00
#
_symmetry.space_group_name_H-M   'P 1'
#
loop_
_entity.id
_entity.type
_entity.pdbx_description
1 polymer ?
#
loop_
_entity_poly.entity_id
_entity_poly.type
_entity_poly.pdbx_seq_one_letter_code
_entity_poly.pdbx_strand_id
1 'polypeptide(L)'
;MSGTVWTRALALTLATTLACGGDDAAPIDAPAATCAVAPMVAGTPATDGLADAAASCGATPFAWRREASLGSLTERTARTDYAAATLAALAQAGGVILPSPPVHAVGVIDVGYETQDRGARVTSSTSIAYPTDLAAGETVPVLLLLHGTSGFRRGCGPTADSTFKLLAAVLASYGWIVATPDYLGLESLGDDYPALHPYLQGQSTAIASLDAARAALRLAVEEGLCPRPELAVVGGSQGGHAALWVDRLAPYYARELELLGTVATVPPSDLVAHSDRALRQLVDASANTLAMLTAQAPWYGRDLSQVLRPPYLTSVPAAMAASCDPGGAVEPTSLAEVFTAPLLDHVATASVATFPGFGCLFVENSLTDTTVARINPASPSYGILFVLGQDDTLVVPDLERAAYDELCAAGLPLSYLECAGASHTRATTWSLPEILDFLDARRARQPFAPACTRPAAVTCRGTPS
;
A
#
# COMPACT_ATOMS: atom_id res chain seq x y z
N MET A 1 -6.10 23.92 15.18
CA MET A 1 -4.70 24.31 15.33
C MET A 1 -3.94 23.62 14.22
N SER A 2 -3.54 24.37 13.21
CA SER A 2 -2.98 23.90 11.95
C SER A 2 -1.61 23.28 12.16
N GLY A 3 -1.48 22.00 11.89
CA GLY A 3 -0.22 21.28 11.79
C GLY A 3 0.09 20.91 10.37
N THR A 4 0.45 21.88 9.56
CA THR A 4 1.04 21.70 8.23
C THR A 4 2.40 21.01 8.36
N VAL A 5 2.51 19.73 8.11
CA VAL A 5 3.76 18.94 8.23
C VAL A 5 4.08 18.18 6.96
N TRP A 6 3.86 18.74 5.79
CA TRP A 6 4.32 18.11 4.54
C TRP A 6 4.84 19.09 3.48
N THR A 7 5.39 20.26 3.87
CA THR A 7 6.08 21.14 2.90
C THR A 7 7.35 21.72 3.50
N ARG A 8 8.44 20.96 3.43
CA ARG A 8 9.77 21.51 3.23
C ARG A 8 10.43 20.73 2.11
N ALA A 9 10.14 21.15 0.89
CA ALA A 9 10.95 20.85 -0.27
C ALA A 9 12.33 21.46 -0.07
N LEU A 10 13.36 20.65 0.16
CA LEU A 10 14.74 21.06 -0.03
C LEU A 10 15.02 21.03 -1.53
N ALA A 11 14.95 22.16 -2.19
CA ALA A 11 15.49 22.34 -3.53
C ALA A 11 17.02 22.33 -3.43
N LEU A 12 17.64 21.19 -3.67
CA LEU A 12 19.07 21.06 -3.89
C LEU A 12 19.33 21.25 -5.39
N THR A 13 19.82 22.43 -5.78
CA THR A 13 20.37 22.66 -7.12
C THR A 13 21.69 21.91 -7.26
N LEU A 14 21.68 20.80 -7.98
CA LEU A 14 22.91 20.13 -8.41
C LEU A 14 23.51 20.87 -9.60
N ALA A 15 24.70 21.42 -9.40
CA ALA A 15 25.55 21.93 -10.49
C ALA A 15 26.18 20.71 -11.20
N THR A 16 25.83 20.52 -12.47
CA THR A 16 26.46 19.53 -13.34
C THR A 16 27.79 20.05 -13.86
N THR A 17 28.90 19.43 -13.45
CA THR A 17 30.18 19.56 -14.16
C THR A 17 30.27 18.42 -15.18
N LEU A 18 30.24 18.80 -16.47
CA LEU A 18 30.61 17.93 -17.58
C LEU A 18 32.11 17.66 -17.52
N ALA A 19 32.51 16.40 -17.44
CA ALA A 19 33.84 15.96 -17.81
C ALA A 19 33.74 15.08 -19.07
N CYS A 20 34.30 15.55 -20.16
CA CYS A 20 34.50 14.74 -21.38
C CYS A 20 35.76 13.87 -21.22
N GLY A 21 35.70 12.63 -21.68
CA GLY A 21 36.91 11.94 -22.10
C GLY A 21 36.93 10.44 -21.85
N GLY A 22 37.06 9.69 -22.92
CA GLY A 22 37.64 8.35 -22.94
C GLY A 22 36.78 7.28 -23.60
N ASP A 23 37.01 7.04 -24.91
CA ASP A 23 36.60 5.84 -25.62
C ASP A 23 37.33 4.63 -25.01
N ASP A 24 36.60 3.77 -24.30
CA ASP A 24 37.05 2.42 -24.02
C ASP A 24 36.01 1.43 -24.53
N ALA A 25 36.51 0.48 -25.33
CA ALA A 25 35.75 -0.54 -26.01
C ALA A 25 34.89 -1.35 -25.05
N ALA A 26 33.62 -1.54 -25.41
CA ALA A 26 32.67 -2.39 -24.69
C ALA A 26 33.26 -3.80 -24.49
N PRO A 27 33.14 -4.40 -23.29
CA PRO A 27 33.47 -5.80 -23.08
C PRO A 27 32.51 -6.68 -23.89
N ILE A 28 33.07 -7.65 -24.55
CA ILE A 28 32.38 -8.70 -25.31
C ILE A 28 31.34 -9.39 -24.41
N ASP A 29 30.12 -9.49 -24.92
CA ASP A 29 28.98 -10.16 -24.33
C ASP A 29 29.34 -11.46 -23.57
N ALA A 30 29.27 -11.40 -22.24
CA ALA A 30 29.07 -12.60 -21.46
C ALA A 30 27.63 -13.09 -21.77
N PRO A 31 27.41 -14.40 -22.02
CA PRO A 31 26.07 -14.90 -22.28
C PRO A 31 25.18 -14.52 -21.05
N ALA A 32 24.09 -13.84 -21.34
CA ALA A 32 23.10 -13.50 -20.31
C ALA A 32 22.75 -14.78 -19.53
N ALA A 33 22.88 -14.75 -18.21
CA ALA A 33 22.52 -15.88 -17.38
C ALA A 33 21.04 -16.19 -17.66
N THR A 34 20.78 -17.37 -18.21
CA THR A 34 19.43 -17.82 -18.54
C THR A 34 18.70 -18.10 -17.21
N CYS A 35 17.91 -17.15 -16.75
CA CYS A 35 17.01 -17.36 -15.62
C CYS A 35 15.91 -18.33 -16.04
N ALA A 36 15.83 -19.47 -15.41
CA ALA A 36 14.68 -20.35 -15.54
C ALA A 36 13.50 -19.76 -14.76
N VAL A 37 12.89 -18.70 -15.29
CA VAL A 37 11.65 -18.16 -14.73
C VAL A 37 10.51 -19.00 -15.27
N ALA A 38 9.77 -19.66 -14.38
CA ALA A 38 8.52 -20.29 -14.78
C ALA A 38 7.60 -19.22 -15.40
N PRO A 39 6.94 -19.50 -16.54
CA PRO A 39 6.00 -18.55 -17.11
C PRO A 39 4.94 -18.22 -16.06
N MET A 40 4.77 -16.94 -15.75
CA MET A 40 3.71 -16.50 -14.87
C MET A 40 2.38 -16.78 -15.57
N VAL A 41 1.65 -17.74 -15.05
CA VAL A 41 0.27 -17.98 -15.46
C VAL A 41 -0.56 -17.04 -14.60
N ALA A 42 -1.29 -16.12 -15.21
CA ALA A 42 -2.34 -15.39 -14.50
C ALA A 42 -3.23 -16.42 -13.81
N GLY A 43 -3.40 -16.25 -12.51
CA GLY A 43 -3.86 -17.30 -11.61
C GLY A 43 -5.04 -18.08 -12.14
N THR A 44 -5.01 -19.37 -11.93
CA THR A 44 -6.17 -20.24 -12.12
C THR A 44 -7.36 -19.65 -11.36
N PRO A 45 -8.59 -19.69 -11.89
CA PRO A 45 -9.76 -19.24 -11.17
C PRO A 45 -9.74 -19.79 -9.74
N ALA A 46 -9.83 -18.93 -8.75
CA ALA A 46 -9.96 -19.38 -7.39
C ALA A 46 -11.23 -20.20 -7.28
N THR A 47 -11.06 -21.47 -6.96
CA THR A 47 -12.19 -22.39 -6.74
C THR A 47 -12.54 -22.48 -5.26
N ASP A 48 -11.95 -21.64 -4.43
CA ASP A 48 -11.97 -21.75 -2.97
C ASP A 48 -13.21 -21.12 -2.33
N GLY A 49 -14.25 -20.88 -3.12
CA GLY A 49 -15.54 -20.42 -2.62
C GLY A 49 -15.70 -18.91 -2.47
N LEU A 50 -14.68 -18.11 -2.79
CA LEU A 50 -14.85 -16.66 -2.89
C LEU A 50 -15.66 -16.33 -4.15
N ALA A 51 -16.90 -15.90 -3.97
CA ALA A 51 -17.64 -15.26 -5.05
C ALA A 51 -17.08 -13.86 -5.26
N ASP A 52 -16.59 -13.56 -6.45
CA ASP A 52 -16.05 -12.22 -6.79
C ASP A 52 -17.08 -11.12 -6.48
N ALA A 53 -18.36 -11.42 -6.69
CA ALA A 53 -19.47 -10.53 -6.41
C ALA A 53 -19.82 -10.37 -4.92
N ALA A 54 -19.33 -11.23 -4.03
CA ALA A 54 -19.68 -11.17 -2.60
C ALA A 54 -19.16 -9.89 -1.94
N ALA A 55 -18.00 -9.40 -2.40
CA ALA A 55 -17.40 -8.16 -1.92
C ALA A 55 -18.01 -6.88 -2.56
N SER A 56 -19.10 -6.99 -3.31
CA SER A 56 -19.66 -5.88 -4.08
C SER A 56 -20.70 -5.04 -3.34
N CYS A 57 -21.11 -5.43 -2.13
CA CYS A 57 -22.08 -4.69 -1.33
C CYS A 57 -23.37 -4.32 -2.07
N GLY A 58 -23.89 -5.25 -2.89
CA GLY A 58 -25.07 -5.01 -3.71
C GLY A 58 -24.84 -4.18 -4.97
N ALA A 59 -23.59 -3.90 -5.37
CA ALA A 59 -23.24 -3.44 -6.70
C ALA A 59 -23.54 -4.53 -7.74
N THR A 60 -23.48 -4.18 -9.02
CA THR A 60 -23.65 -5.15 -10.10
C THR A 60 -22.64 -6.28 -9.96
N PRO A 61 -23.06 -7.55 -9.95
CA PRO A 61 -22.15 -8.68 -9.88
C PRO A 61 -21.13 -8.65 -11.02
N PHE A 62 -19.90 -8.99 -10.72
CA PHE A 62 -18.80 -9.08 -11.67
C PHE A 62 -17.95 -10.32 -11.40
N ALA A 63 -17.10 -10.69 -12.37
CA ALA A 63 -16.10 -11.73 -12.22
C ALA A 63 -14.72 -11.13 -12.51
N TRP A 64 -13.73 -11.51 -11.71
CA TRP A 64 -12.35 -11.12 -11.98
C TRP A 64 -11.85 -11.70 -13.30
N ARG A 65 -11.12 -10.88 -14.05
CA ARG A 65 -10.32 -11.40 -15.16
C ARG A 65 -9.19 -12.25 -14.64
N ARG A 66 -8.89 -13.31 -15.39
CA ARG A 66 -7.82 -14.26 -15.06
C ARG A 66 -6.98 -14.48 -16.32
N GLU A 67 -6.41 -13.38 -16.81
CA GLU A 67 -5.72 -13.31 -18.09
C GLU A 67 -4.22 -13.18 -17.89
N ALA A 68 -3.42 -13.79 -18.78
CA ALA A 68 -1.96 -13.69 -18.74
C ALA A 68 -1.44 -12.27 -19.00
N SER A 69 -2.27 -11.37 -19.52
CA SER A 69 -1.92 -9.97 -19.77
C SER A 69 -1.91 -9.11 -18.50
N LEU A 70 -2.55 -9.55 -17.42
CA LEU A 70 -2.51 -8.81 -16.15
C LEU A 70 -1.07 -8.64 -15.65
N GLY A 71 -0.69 -7.41 -15.31
CA GLY A 71 0.68 -7.02 -15.02
C GLY A 71 1.57 -6.84 -16.25
N SER A 72 1.03 -6.89 -17.48
CA SER A 72 1.81 -6.54 -18.68
C SER A 72 2.15 -5.07 -18.69
N LEU A 73 3.40 -4.74 -19.05
CA LEU A 73 3.87 -3.37 -19.14
C LEU A 73 3.23 -2.67 -20.35
N THR A 74 2.75 -1.46 -20.16
CA THR A 74 2.13 -0.65 -21.23
C THR A 74 3.04 0.48 -21.68
N GLU A 75 3.76 1.09 -20.74
CA GLU A 75 4.74 2.13 -21.02
C GLU A 75 5.78 2.19 -19.88
N ARG A 76 6.90 2.87 -20.11
CA ARG A 76 7.94 3.05 -19.10
C ARG A 76 8.69 4.37 -19.28
N THR A 77 9.23 4.91 -18.18
CA THR A 77 10.15 6.05 -18.19
C THR A 77 11.59 5.62 -18.38
N ALA A 78 12.48 6.58 -18.55
CA ALA A 78 13.92 6.34 -18.48
C ALA A 78 14.32 5.89 -17.07
N ARG A 79 15.34 5.01 -16.99
CA ARG A 79 15.90 4.56 -15.72
C ARG A 79 16.66 5.67 -15.02
N THR A 80 16.49 5.77 -13.72
CA THR A 80 17.31 6.59 -12.81
C THR A 80 18.15 5.67 -11.95
N ASP A 81 19.47 5.90 -11.90
CA ASP A 81 20.41 5.04 -11.15
C ASP A 81 20.88 5.73 -9.86
N TYR A 82 21.02 4.95 -8.80
CA TYR A 82 21.53 5.38 -7.50
C TYR A 82 22.65 4.44 -7.04
N ALA A 83 23.81 5.00 -6.71
CA ALA A 83 24.85 4.24 -6.02
C ALA A 83 24.43 3.97 -4.56
N ALA A 84 24.84 2.86 -3.98
CA ALA A 84 24.54 2.50 -2.58
C ALA A 84 24.98 3.61 -1.58
N ALA A 85 26.14 4.20 -1.78
CA ALA A 85 26.62 5.31 -0.96
C ALA A 85 25.73 6.56 -1.04
N THR A 86 25.15 6.84 -2.21
CA THR A 86 24.20 7.94 -2.40
C THR A 86 22.92 7.68 -1.62
N LEU A 87 22.39 6.45 -1.69
CA LEU A 87 21.19 6.05 -0.92
C LEU A 87 21.42 6.17 0.59
N ALA A 88 22.60 5.76 1.08
CA ALA A 88 22.98 5.92 2.49
C ALA A 88 22.99 7.41 2.91
N ALA A 89 23.60 8.28 2.11
CA ALA A 89 23.65 9.71 2.40
C ALA A 89 22.27 10.36 2.38
N LEU A 90 21.39 9.98 1.43
CA LEU A 90 20.04 10.51 1.31
C LEU A 90 19.15 10.03 2.48
N ALA A 91 19.24 8.77 2.88
CA ALA A 91 18.54 8.24 4.06
C ALA A 91 18.96 9.00 5.33
N GLN A 92 20.27 9.21 5.53
CA GLN A 92 20.79 9.97 6.66
C GLN A 92 20.31 11.44 6.64
N ALA A 93 20.34 12.09 5.48
CA ALA A 93 19.86 13.47 5.32
C ALA A 93 18.35 13.59 5.61
N GLY A 94 17.57 12.56 5.28
CA GLY A 94 16.14 12.43 5.62
C GLY A 94 15.86 12.06 7.08
N GLY A 95 16.89 11.83 7.90
CA GLY A 95 16.73 11.40 9.29
C GLY A 95 16.24 9.95 9.45
N VAL A 96 16.40 9.13 8.41
CA VAL A 96 16.02 7.72 8.41
C VAL A 96 17.17 6.89 9.01
N ILE A 97 16.87 6.16 10.08
CA ILE A 97 17.83 5.26 10.73
C ILE A 97 17.69 3.88 10.09
N LEU A 98 18.75 3.41 9.43
CA LEU A 98 18.84 2.10 8.81
C LEU A 98 19.62 1.13 9.72
N PRO A 99 19.28 -0.17 9.75
CA PRO A 99 19.97 -1.17 10.57
C PRO A 99 21.41 -1.44 10.07
N SER A 100 21.63 -1.27 8.78
CA SER A 100 22.93 -1.41 8.10
C SER A 100 22.96 -0.46 6.88
N PRO A 101 24.15 -0.11 6.36
CA PRO A 101 24.24 0.67 5.12
C PRO A 101 23.60 -0.06 3.93
N PRO A 102 23.02 0.68 2.95
CA PRO A 102 22.63 0.15 1.65
C PRO A 102 23.74 -0.65 1.00
N VAL A 103 23.41 -1.79 0.40
CA VAL A 103 24.38 -2.77 -0.14
C VAL A 103 24.56 -2.61 -1.63
N HIS A 104 23.45 -2.59 -2.39
CA HIS A 104 23.45 -2.61 -3.85
C HIS A 104 23.25 -1.23 -4.45
N ALA A 105 23.85 -1.01 -5.64
CA ALA A 105 23.40 0.05 -6.54
C ALA A 105 22.01 -0.30 -7.09
N VAL A 106 21.18 0.72 -7.36
CA VAL A 106 19.75 0.54 -7.66
C VAL A 106 19.36 1.33 -8.90
N GLY A 107 18.62 0.69 -9.82
CA GLY A 107 17.89 1.32 -10.90
C GLY A 107 16.43 1.52 -10.50
N VAL A 108 15.83 2.64 -10.90
CA VAL A 108 14.41 2.97 -10.70
C VAL A 108 13.77 3.30 -12.04
N ILE A 109 12.66 2.65 -12.36
CA ILE A 109 11.86 2.88 -13.56
C ILE A 109 10.39 2.99 -13.15
N ASP A 110 9.68 4.00 -13.64
CA ASP A 110 8.23 4.05 -13.55
C ASP A 110 7.62 3.33 -14.76
N VAL A 111 6.62 2.51 -14.50
CA VAL A 111 5.93 1.76 -15.56
C VAL A 111 4.42 1.88 -15.43
N GLY A 112 3.74 1.95 -16.57
CA GLY A 112 2.33 1.66 -16.69
C GLY A 112 2.12 0.15 -16.81
N TYR A 113 1.05 -0.39 -16.27
CA TYR A 113 0.73 -1.81 -16.36
C TYR A 113 -0.77 -2.06 -16.48
N GLU A 114 -1.11 -3.22 -17.07
CA GLU A 114 -2.49 -3.67 -17.22
C GLU A 114 -2.98 -4.31 -15.90
N THR A 115 -4.16 -3.88 -15.45
CA THR A 115 -4.86 -4.41 -14.28
C THR A 115 -6.37 -4.43 -14.52
N GLN A 116 -7.16 -4.55 -13.47
CA GLN A 116 -8.61 -4.57 -13.57
C GLN A 116 -9.29 -3.85 -12.41
N ASP A 117 -10.49 -3.34 -12.68
CA ASP A 117 -11.45 -2.92 -11.68
C ASP A 117 -12.79 -3.63 -11.93
N ARG A 118 -13.26 -4.41 -10.99
CA ARG A 118 -14.54 -5.15 -11.06
C ARG A 118 -14.69 -5.92 -12.40
N GLY A 119 -13.65 -6.62 -12.83
CA GLY A 119 -13.61 -7.37 -14.07
C GLY A 119 -13.48 -6.53 -15.35
N ALA A 120 -13.49 -5.21 -15.28
CA ALA A 120 -13.16 -4.34 -16.38
C ALA A 120 -11.64 -4.13 -16.47
N ARG A 121 -11.08 -4.24 -17.67
CA ARG A 121 -9.67 -3.97 -17.91
C ARG A 121 -9.40 -2.47 -17.77
N VAL A 122 -8.39 -2.12 -16.97
CA VAL A 122 -7.88 -0.76 -16.77
C VAL A 122 -6.37 -0.78 -16.72
N THR A 123 -5.74 0.38 -16.75
CA THR A 123 -4.30 0.53 -16.51
C THR A 123 -4.07 1.22 -15.16
N SER A 124 -2.90 0.98 -14.58
CA SER A 124 -2.38 1.71 -13.45
C SER A 124 -0.87 1.92 -13.62
N SER A 125 -0.21 2.58 -12.69
CA SER A 125 1.24 2.76 -12.72
C SER A 125 1.91 2.39 -11.40
N THR A 126 3.21 2.09 -11.50
CA THR A 126 4.05 1.76 -10.35
C THR A 126 5.48 2.22 -10.59
N SER A 127 6.16 2.68 -9.53
CA SER A 127 7.61 2.82 -9.56
C SER A 127 8.24 1.50 -9.15
N ILE A 128 9.22 1.03 -9.92
CA ILE A 128 9.94 -0.22 -9.66
C ILE A 128 11.41 0.09 -9.46
N ALA A 129 11.92 -0.25 -8.27
CA ALA A 129 13.33 -0.16 -7.91
C ALA A 129 13.93 -1.55 -7.81
N TYR A 130 15.15 -1.75 -8.33
CA TYR A 130 15.80 -3.06 -8.36
C TYR A 130 17.33 -2.93 -8.28
N PRO A 131 18.05 -3.94 -7.68
CA PRO A 131 19.50 -3.96 -7.66
C PRO A 131 20.07 -4.09 -9.06
N THR A 132 21.17 -3.36 -9.37
CA THR A 132 21.81 -3.36 -10.69
C THR A 132 23.18 -4.04 -10.71
N ASP A 133 23.70 -4.47 -9.55
CA ASP A 133 25.03 -5.04 -9.36
C ASP A 133 25.00 -6.45 -8.74
N LEU A 134 23.90 -7.18 -8.94
CA LEU A 134 23.79 -8.57 -8.49
C LEU A 134 24.75 -9.49 -9.26
N ALA A 135 25.21 -10.54 -8.61
CA ALA A 135 26.00 -11.57 -9.27
C ALA A 135 25.16 -12.31 -10.34
N ALA A 136 25.82 -12.77 -11.41
CA ALA A 136 25.14 -13.50 -12.47
C ALA A 136 24.40 -14.74 -11.92
N GLY A 137 23.10 -14.84 -12.18
CA GLY A 137 22.24 -15.93 -11.72
C GLY A 137 21.74 -15.77 -10.28
N GLU A 138 22.11 -14.71 -9.58
CA GLU A 138 21.56 -14.39 -8.27
C GLU A 138 20.06 -14.08 -8.39
N THR A 139 19.25 -14.72 -7.54
CA THR A 139 17.80 -14.59 -7.61
C THR A 139 17.30 -13.60 -6.56
N VAL A 140 16.27 -12.81 -6.92
CA VAL A 140 15.75 -11.73 -6.08
C VAL A 140 14.23 -11.78 -6.00
N PRO A 141 13.63 -11.67 -4.77
CA PRO A 141 12.18 -11.65 -4.58
C PRO A 141 11.60 -10.25 -4.77
N VAL A 142 10.27 -10.18 -4.82
CA VAL A 142 9.51 -8.93 -4.92
C VAL A 142 9.10 -8.43 -3.53
N LEU A 143 9.14 -7.12 -3.34
CA LEU A 143 8.56 -6.40 -2.21
C LEU A 143 7.55 -5.38 -2.74
N LEU A 144 6.29 -5.48 -2.32
CA LEU A 144 5.32 -4.40 -2.47
C LEU A 144 5.49 -3.40 -1.35
N LEU A 145 5.77 -2.15 -1.69
CA LEU A 145 5.77 -1.02 -0.77
C LEU A 145 4.52 -0.19 -1.01
N LEU A 146 3.56 -0.29 -0.12
CA LEU A 146 2.22 0.28 -0.25
C LEU A 146 2.13 1.60 0.53
N HIS A 147 1.82 2.67 -0.21
CA HIS A 147 1.85 4.03 0.33
C HIS A 147 0.60 4.37 1.15
N GLY A 148 0.75 5.31 2.08
CA GLY A 148 -0.34 5.95 2.81
C GLY A 148 -1.14 6.91 1.91
N THR A 149 -2.09 7.63 2.50
CA THR A 149 -2.92 8.60 1.78
C THR A 149 -2.07 9.68 1.11
N SER A 150 -2.15 9.79 -0.23
CA SER A 150 -1.39 10.73 -1.04
C SER A 150 -2.26 11.61 -1.95
N GLY A 151 -3.58 11.37 -1.94
CA GLY A 151 -4.55 12.11 -2.74
C GLY A 151 -5.63 11.18 -3.30
N PHE A 152 -6.43 11.72 -4.24
CA PHE A 152 -7.64 11.03 -4.70
C PHE A 152 -7.80 11.08 -6.23
N ARG A 153 -6.84 11.62 -6.96
CA ARG A 153 -6.88 11.80 -8.40
C ARG A 153 -5.57 11.41 -9.07
N ARG A 154 -5.61 11.30 -10.38
CA ARG A 154 -4.43 11.06 -11.23
C ARG A 154 -3.26 11.97 -10.88
N GLY A 155 -2.05 11.40 -10.85
CA GLY A 155 -0.80 12.07 -10.56
C GLY A 155 -0.52 12.31 -9.07
N CYS A 156 -1.22 11.61 -8.18
CA CYS A 156 -1.01 11.72 -6.74
C CYS A 156 -0.32 10.48 -6.13
N GLY A 157 0.01 9.48 -6.94
CA GLY A 157 0.69 8.27 -6.48
C GLY A 157 2.23 8.38 -6.42
N PRO A 158 2.92 7.32 -5.99
CA PRO A 158 4.36 7.22 -5.89
C PRO A 158 5.14 7.56 -7.16
N THR A 159 4.59 7.28 -8.35
CA THR A 159 5.25 7.64 -9.61
C THR A 159 5.40 9.15 -9.80
N ALA A 160 4.64 9.97 -9.07
CA ALA A 160 4.80 11.42 -9.01
C ALA A 160 5.60 11.91 -7.80
N ASP A 161 5.93 11.04 -6.82
CA ASP A 161 6.56 11.41 -5.55
C ASP A 161 8.00 10.87 -5.45
N SER A 162 8.97 11.77 -5.45
CA SER A 162 10.40 11.43 -5.33
C SER A 162 10.76 10.79 -3.97
N THR A 163 10.01 11.08 -2.92
CA THR A 163 10.27 10.54 -1.57
C THR A 163 9.95 9.04 -1.52
N PHE A 164 8.81 8.63 -2.11
CA PHE A 164 8.46 7.21 -2.21
C PHE A 164 9.42 6.44 -3.11
N LYS A 165 9.85 7.03 -4.24
CA LYS A 165 10.86 6.43 -5.13
C LYS A 165 12.19 6.23 -4.41
N LEU A 166 12.60 7.20 -3.59
CA LEU A 166 13.82 7.09 -2.81
C LEU A 166 13.73 5.99 -1.75
N LEU A 167 12.58 5.89 -1.05
CA LEU A 167 12.36 4.83 -0.07
C LEU A 167 12.37 3.44 -0.75
N ALA A 168 11.73 3.32 -1.91
CA ALA A 168 11.79 2.11 -2.71
C ALA A 168 13.23 1.74 -3.11
N ALA A 169 14.03 2.72 -3.54
CA ALA A 169 15.43 2.52 -3.88
C ALA A 169 16.27 2.09 -2.67
N VAL A 170 16.03 2.69 -1.49
CA VAL A 170 16.69 2.25 -0.24
C VAL A 170 16.35 0.79 0.08
N LEU A 171 15.07 0.40 0.00
CA LEU A 171 14.66 -0.99 0.25
C LEU A 171 15.21 -1.96 -0.82
N ALA A 172 15.24 -1.54 -2.08
CA ALA A 172 15.80 -2.35 -3.16
C ALA A 172 17.31 -2.62 -2.97
N SER A 173 18.03 -1.67 -2.35
CA SER A 173 19.47 -1.85 -2.07
C SER A 173 19.78 -3.00 -1.11
N TYR A 174 18.79 -3.54 -0.42
CA TYR A 174 18.89 -4.74 0.42
C TYR A 174 18.57 -6.05 -0.33
N GLY A 175 18.51 -6.01 -1.66
CA GLY A 175 18.29 -7.20 -2.48
C GLY A 175 16.82 -7.55 -2.69
N TRP A 176 15.98 -6.56 -2.95
CA TRP A 176 14.57 -6.71 -3.33
C TRP A 176 14.30 -6.04 -4.67
N ILE A 177 13.36 -6.59 -5.44
CA ILE A 177 12.65 -5.84 -6.48
C ILE A 177 11.48 -5.15 -5.79
N VAL A 178 11.52 -3.84 -5.67
CA VAL A 178 10.50 -3.09 -4.93
C VAL A 178 9.53 -2.42 -5.90
N ALA A 179 8.25 -2.77 -5.84
CA ALA A 179 7.19 -2.09 -6.57
C ALA A 179 6.37 -1.21 -5.62
N THR A 180 6.14 0.04 -6.01
CA THR A 180 5.29 0.99 -5.29
C THR A 180 4.13 1.40 -6.19
N PRO A 181 3.01 0.63 -6.19
CA PRO A 181 1.87 0.93 -7.04
C PRO A 181 1.21 2.26 -6.63
N ASP A 182 0.75 3.01 -7.64
CA ASP A 182 0.00 4.25 -7.43
C ASP A 182 -1.41 4.02 -6.90
N TYR A 183 -1.97 2.81 -7.05
CA TYR A 183 -3.37 2.44 -6.95
C TYR A 183 -4.23 3.04 -8.08
N LEU A 184 -5.45 2.51 -8.26
CA LEU A 184 -6.39 3.02 -9.27
C LEU A 184 -6.82 4.46 -8.94
N GLY A 185 -6.83 5.32 -9.93
CA GLY A 185 -7.21 6.72 -9.80
C GLY A 185 -6.08 7.66 -9.36
N LEU A 186 -4.88 7.13 -9.03
CA LEU A 186 -3.70 7.92 -8.64
C LEU A 186 -2.56 7.84 -9.66
N GLU A 187 -2.69 7.01 -10.67
CA GLU A 187 -1.67 6.72 -11.70
C GLU A 187 -1.13 7.99 -12.38
N SER A 188 0.14 7.95 -12.78
CA SER A 188 0.76 9.00 -13.61
C SER A 188 0.98 8.53 -15.06
N LEU A 189 1.00 7.22 -15.29
CA LEU A 189 1.18 6.58 -16.59
C LEU A 189 -0.07 5.75 -16.93
N GLY A 190 -0.25 5.42 -18.20
CA GLY A 190 -1.42 4.69 -18.69
C GLY A 190 -2.65 5.56 -18.89
N ASP A 191 -3.79 4.93 -19.11
CA ASP A 191 -5.07 5.59 -19.33
C ASP A 191 -5.61 6.21 -18.03
N ASP A 192 -6.43 7.25 -18.17
CA ASP A 192 -7.11 7.87 -17.03
C ASP A 192 -8.15 6.91 -16.42
N TYR A 193 -8.04 6.65 -15.13
CA TYR A 193 -9.11 5.98 -14.41
C TYR A 193 -10.35 6.90 -14.33
N PRO A 194 -11.56 6.39 -14.64
CA PRO A 194 -12.72 7.25 -14.88
C PRO A 194 -13.39 7.83 -13.62
N ALA A 195 -12.80 7.63 -12.45
CA ALA A 195 -13.35 8.04 -11.15
C ALA A 195 -12.24 8.55 -10.21
N LEU A 196 -12.62 9.04 -9.04
CA LEU A 196 -11.68 9.26 -7.95
C LEU A 196 -11.08 7.91 -7.50
N HIS A 197 -9.88 7.98 -6.93
CA HIS A 197 -9.27 6.84 -6.26
C HIS A 197 -10.26 6.20 -5.28
N PRO A 198 -10.58 4.89 -5.40
CA PRO A 198 -11.48 4.20 -4.47
C PRO A 198 -10.78 4.00 -3.11
N TYR A 199 -10.69 5.09 -2.36
CA TYR A 199 -9.95 5.22 -1.11
C TYR A 199 -10.41 4.22 -0.06
N LEU A 200 -9.46 3.47 0.53
CA LEU A 200 -9.72 2.39 1.51
C LEU A 200 -10.67 1.29 0.99
N GLN A 201 -10.79 1.14 -0.33
CA GLN A 201 -11.50 0.01 -0.92
C GLN A 201 -10.51 -1.16 -1.09
N GLY A 202 -10.67 -2.19 -0.27
CA GLY A 202 -9.68 -3.27 -0.13
C GLY A 202 -9.45 -4.07 -1.41
N GLN A 203 -10.52 -4.40 -2.13
CA GLN A 203 -10.44 -5.27 -3.31
C GLN A 203 -9.70 -4.60 -4.48
N SER A 204 -10.09 -3.37 -4.86
CA SER A 204 -9.46 -2.68 -5.99
C SER A 204 -7.98 -2.39 -5.71
N THR A 205 -7.68 -1.98 -4.47
CA THR A 205 -6.30 -1.69 -4.05
C THR A 205 -5.42 -2.95 -4.07
N ALA A 206 -5.92 -4.07 -3.52
CA ALA A 206 -5.16 -5.31 -3.48
C ALA A 206 -4.93 -5.91 -4.86
N ILE A 207 -5.95 -5.91 -5.73
CA ILE A 207 -5.83 -6.45 -7.10
C ILE A 207 -4.83 -5.64 -7.92
N ALA A 208 -4.94 -4.31 -7.93
CA ALA A 208 -3.99 -3.46 -8.63
C ALA A 208 -2.56 -3.64 -8.09
N SER A 209 -2.38 -3.79 -6.77
CA SER A 209 -1.07 -4.04 -6.16
C SER A 209 -0.48 -5.40 -6.53
N LEU A 210 -1.29 -6.45 -6.59
CA LEU A 210 -0.84 -7.78 -7.02
C LEU A 210 -0.44 -7.79 -8.51
N ASP A 211 -1.15 -7.03 -9.36
CA ASP A 211 -0.76 -6.86 -10.75
C ASP A 211 0.51 -6.00 -10.90
N ALA A 212 0.75 -5.04 -10.00
CA ALA A 212 2.03 -4.32 -9.93
C ALA A 212 3.20 -5.27 -9.58
N ALA A 213 2.99 -6.25 -8.70
CA ALA A 213 4.01 -7.27 -8.43
C ALA A 213 4.30 -8.13 -9.67
N ARG A 214 3.28 -8.47 -10.47
CA ARG A 214 3.45 -9.13 -11.78
C ARG A 214 4.25 -8.26 -12.76
N ALA A 215 3.94 -6.95 -12.80
CA ALA A 215 4.68 -5.98 -13.62
C ALA A 215 6.15 -5.89 -13.20
N ALA A 216 6.42 -5.90 -11.89
CA ALA A 216 7.78 -5.87 -11.35
C ALA A 216 8.59 -7.11 -11.77
N LEU A 217 7.99 -8.30 -11.73
CA LEU A 217 8.63 -9.53 -12.21
C LEU A 217 8.94 -9.45 -13.71
N ARG A 218 8.03 -8.90 -14.53
CA ARG A 218 8.25 -8.73 -15.97
C ARG A 218 9.38 -7.76 -16.27
N LEU A 219 9.34 -6.57 -15.64
CA LEU A 219 10.41 -5.59 -15.80
C LEU A 219 11.76 -6.15 -15.40
N ALA A 220 11.82 -6.87 -14.26
CA ALA A 220 13.06 -7.48 -13.79
C ALA A 220 13.68 -8.44 -14.82
N VAL A 221 12.85 -9.25 -15.50
CA VAL A 221 13.32 -10.13 -16.59
C VAL A 221 13.83 -9.30 -17.78
N GLU A 222 13.13 -8.23 -18.17
CA GLU A 222 13.57 -7.33 -19.26
C GLU A 222 14.89 -6.63 -18.93
N GLU A 223 15.13 -6.31 -17.65
CA GLU A 223 16.38 -5.71 -17.16
C GLU A 223 17.47 -6.75 -16.84
N GLY A 224 17.26 -8.03 -17.18
CA GLY A 224 18.25 -9.10 -17.06
C GLY A 224 18.44 -9.69 -15.68
N LEU A 225 17.52 -9.42 -14.73
CA LEU A 225 17.54 -10.04 -13.41
C LEU A 225 16.87 -11.42 -13.42
N CYS A 226 17.12 -12.18 -12.35
CA CYS A 226 16.48 -13.48 -12.10
C CYS A 226 15.45 -13.35 -10.95
N PRO A 227 14.24 -12.83 -11.22
CA PRO A 227 13.25 -12.67 -10.19
C PRO A 227 12.68 -14.00 -9.72
N ARG A 228 12.34 -14.08 -8.42
CA ARG A 228 11.55 -15.18 -7.84
C ARG A 228 10.11 -14.74 -7.65
N PRO A 229 9.11 -15.60 -7.93
CA PRO A 229 7.70 -15.31 -7.70
C PRO A 229 7.35 -15.38 -6.19
N GLU A 230 8.18 -14.77 -5.37
CA GLU A 230 8.07 -14.63 -3.93
C GLU A 230 7.76 -13.18 -3.60
N LEU A 231 6.79 -12.96 -2.75
CA LEU A 231 6.23 -11.65 -2.44
C LEU A 231 6.29 -11.35 -0.95
N ALA A 232 6.96 -10.27 -0.56
CA ALA A 232 6.76 -9.61 0.71
C ALA A 232 5.93 -8.34 0.52
N VAL A 233 5.21 -7.91 1.56
CA VAL A 233 4.35 -6.73 1.49
C VAL A 233 4.63 -5.85 2.70
N VAL A 234 4.82 -4.55 2.47
CA VAL A 234 4.96 -3.53 3.53
C VAL A 234 4.06 -2.35 3.21
N GLY A 235 3.30 -1.88 4.18
CA GLY A 235 2.48 -0.69 4.00
C GLY A 235 2.21 0.05 5.30
N GLY A 236 1.97 1.37 5.19
CA GLY A 236 1.65 2.23 6.33
C GLY A 236 0.34 2.98 6.14
N SER A 237 -0.46 3.13 7.21
CA SER A 237 -1.74 3.84 7.16
C SER A 237 -2.70 3.22 6.13
N GLN A 238 -3.19 3.96 5.13
CA GLN A 238 -3.90 3.39 3.99
C GLN A 238 -3.12 2.21 3.37
N GLY A 239 -1.79 2.33 3.25
CA GLY A 239 -0.94 1.26 2.77
C GLY A 239 -0.87 0.06 3.72
N GLY A 240 -1.00 0.27 5.03
CA GLY A 240 -1.12 -0.81 6.02
C GLY A 240 -2.43 -1.60 5.87
N HIS A 241 -3.53 -0.90 5.67
CA HIS A 241 -4.81 -1.50 5.29
C HIS A 241 -4.67 -2.27 3.96
N ALA A 242 -4.06 -1.65 2.95
CA ALA A 242 -3.80 -2.27 1.66
C ALA A 242 -2.92 -3.53 1.78
N ALA A 243 -1.89 -3.51 2.63
CA ALA A 243 -1.00 -4.65 2.86
C ALA A 243 -1.75 -5.87 3.40
N LEU A 244 -2.64 -5.67 4.37
CA LEU A 244 -3.49 -6.74 4.92
C LEU A 244 -4.54 -7.21 3.90
N TRP A 245 -5.02 -6.35 3.00
CA TRP A 245 -5.92 -6.75 1.91
C TRP A 245 -5.18 -7.50 0.79
N VAL A 246 -3.95 -7.09 0.42
CA VAL A 246 -3.09 -7.87 -0.49
C VAL A 246 -2.84 -9.25 0.08
N ASP A 247 -2.50 -9.34 1.35
CA ASP A 247 -2.30 -10.59 2.06
C ASP A 247 -3.55 -11.48 2.05
N ARG A 248 -4.72 -10.90 2.25
CA ARG A 248 -6.00 -11.63 2.23
C ARG A 248 -6.40 -12.12 0.85
N LEU A 249 -6.15 -11.33 -0.20
CA LEU A 249 -6.62 -11.64 -1.56
C LEU A 249 -5.58 -12.39 -2.43
N ALA A 250 -4.29 -12.35 -2.10
CA ALA A 250 -3.27 -13.07 -2.86
C ALA A 250 -3.59 -14.57 -3.04
N PRO A 251 -4.05 -15.33 -2.02
CA PRO A 251 -4.41 -16.74 -2.18
C PRO A 251 -5.57 -17.00 -3.14
N TYR A 252 -6.40 -16.00 -3.40
CA TYR A 252 -7.53 -16.09 -4.33
C TYR A 252 -7.15 -15.60 -5.73
N TYR A 253 -6.34 -14.54 -5.83
CA TYR A 253 -6.11 -13.80 -7.06
C TYR A 253 -4.75 -14.06 -7.70
N ALA A 254 -3.70 -14.28 -6.91
CA ALA A 254 -2.31 -14.35 -7.36
C ALA A 254 -1.57 -15.54 -6.72
N ARG A 255 -2.10 -16.75 -6.87
CA ARG A 255 -1.54 -18.00 -6.28
C ARG A 255 -0.14 -18.35 -6.77
N GLU A 256 0.26 -17.84 -7.93
CA GLU A 256 1.60 -17.97 -8.46
C GLU A 256 2.63 -17.15 -7.66
N LEU A 257 2.20 -16.20 -6.83
CA LEU A 257 3.05 -15.43 -5.95
C LEU A 257 3.05 -16.05 -4.54
N GLU A 258 4.18 -16.55 -4.11
CA GLU A 258 4.32 -17.10 -2.75
C GLU A 258 4.50 -15.95 -1.76
N LEU A 259 3.56 -15.77 -0.82
CA LEU A 259 3.70 -14.79 0.25
C LEU A 259 4.80 -15.22 1.24
N LEU A 260 5.82 -14.36 1.39
CA LEU A 260 6.89 -14.52 2.38
C LEU A 260 6.49 -13.97 3.74
N GLY A 261 5.86 -12.80 3.75
CA GLY A 261 5.39 -12.12 4.95
C GLY A 261 4.81 -10.74 4.65
N THR A 262 4.06 -10.22 5.59
CA THR A 262 3.36 -8.93 5.48
C THR A 262 3.70 -8.04 6.67
N VAL A 263 3.92 -6.75 6.42
CA VAL A 263 4.08 -5.73 7.46
C VAL A 263 3.00 -4.68 7.27
N ALA A 264 2.19 -4.48 8.31
CA ALA A 264 1.19 -3.43 8.35
C ALA A 264 1.51 -2.47 9.49
N THR A 265 1.86 -1.22 9.15
CA THR A 265 2.13 -0.19 10.14
C THR A 265 0.94 0.77 10.23
N VAL A 266 0.49 1.03 11.45
CA VAL A 266 -0.65 1.90 11.77
C VAL A 266 -1.85 1.69 10.81
N PRO A 267 -2.23 0.44 10.50
CA PRO A 267 -3.31 0.17 9.56
C PRO A 267 -4.65 0.54 10.21
N PRO A 268 -5.59 1.18 9.51
CA PRO A 268 -6.99 1.24 9.96
C PRO A 268 -7.68 -0.11 9.67
N SER A 269 -7.44 -1.11 10.52
CA SER A 269 -7.89 -2.49 10.30
C SER A 269 -9.38 -2.66 10.51
N ASP A 270 -9.96 -1.98 11.50
CA ASP A 270 -11.38 -1.93 11.80
C ASP A 270 -11.99 -0.61 11.30
N LEU A 271 -12.37 -0.59 10.03
CA LEU A 271 -12.99 0.61 9.44
C LEU A 271 -14.37 0.91 10.03
N VAL A 272 -15.06 -0.07 10.57
CA VAL A 272 -16.35 0.12 11.26
C VAL A 272 -16.13 0.92 12.53
N ALA A 273 -15.23 0.49 13.41
CA ALA A 273 -14.96 1.16 14.68
C ALA A 273 -14.35 2.57 14.48
N HIS A 274 -13.41 2.72 13.54
CA HIS A 274 -12.84 4.02 13.19
C HIS A 274 -13.89 5.00 12.67
N SER A 275 -14.79 4.54 11.78
CA SER A 275 -15.84 5.37 11.21
C SER A 275 -16.94 5.70 12.23
N ASP A 276 -17.31 4.75 13.09
CA ASP A 276 -18.21 5.01 14.21
C ASP A 276 -17.68 6.13 15.13
N ARG A 277 -16.39 6.07 15.49
CA ARG A 277 -15.72 7.13 16.24
C ARG A 277 -15.75 8.46 15.50
N ALA A 278 -15.39 8.46 14.22
CA ALA A 278 -15.27 9.67 13.40
C ALA A 278 -16.61 10.35 13.09
N LEU A 279 -17.72 9.60 13.09
CA LEU A 279 -19.08 10.12 12.87
C LEU A 279 -19.80 10.48 14.17
N ARG A 280 -19.36 9.96 15.33
CA ARG A 280 -19.90 10.36 16.65
C ARG A 280 -19.20 11.57 17.22
N GLN A 281 -17.94 11.77 16.89
CA GLN A 281 -17.12 12.83 17.41
C GLN A 281 -16.23 13.42 16.31
N LEU A 282 -16.15 14.74 16.24
CA LEU A 282 -15.23 15.40 15.31
C LEU A 282 -13.79 15.15 15.76
N VAL A 283 -13.06 14.39 14.94
CA VAL A 283 -11.67 13.98 15.14
C VAL A 283 -10.92 13.99 13.81
N ASP A 284 -9.59 13.85 13.81
CA ASP A 284 -8.78 13.86 12.59
C ASP A 284 -9.29 12.82 11.56
N ALA A 285 -9.70 11.64 12.02
CA ALA A 285 -10.25 10.58 11.16
C ALA A 285 -11.61 10.94 10.50
N SER A 286 -12.29 12.02 10.93
CA SER A 286 -13.54 12.47 10.28
C SER A 286 -13.30 12.92 8.84
N ALA A 287 -12.13 13.50 8.54
CA ALA A 287 -11.71 13.84 7.18
C ALA A 287 -11.53 12.58 6.31
N ASN A 288 -10.89 11.54 6.85
CA ASN A 288 -10.69 10.29 6.14
C ASN A 288 -12.02 9.57 5.88
N THR A 289 -12.94 9.58 6.84
CA THR A 289 -14.29 9.00 6.68
C THR A 289 -15.10 9.75 5.61
N LEU A 290 -15.01 11.08 5.58
CA LEU A 290 -15.63 11.90 4.54
C LEU A 290 -15.05 11.56 3.15
N ALA A 291 -13.73 11.51 3.02
CA ALA A 291 -13.06 11.16 1.77
C ALA A 291 -13.40 9.71 1.32
N MET A 292 -13.42 8.76 2.25
CA MET A 292 -13.79 7.37 1.97
C MET A 292 -15.23 7.26 1.43
N LEU A 293 -16.20 7.86 2.11
CA LEU A 293 -17.59 7.86 1.65
C LEU A 293 -17.73 8.51 0.26
N THR A 294 -17.04 9.64 0.05
CA THR A 294 -17.06 10.36 -1.23
C THR A 294 -16.50 9.52 -2.37
N ALA A 295 -15.39 8.82 -2.15
CA ALA A 295 -14.73 8.01 -3.17
C ALA A 295 -15.41 6.65 -3.38
N GLN A 296 -15.90 6.01 -2.32
CA GLN A 296 -16.48 4.67 -2.41
C GLN A 296 -17.94 4.66 -2.86
N ALA A 297 -18.74 5.68 -2.51
CA ALA A 297 -20.15 5.70 -2.88
C ALA A 297 -20.38 5.50 -4.39
N PRO A 298 -19.68 6.21 -5.30
CA PRO A 298 -19.80 5.95 -6.75
C PRO A 298 -19.31 4.56 -7.15
N TRP A 299 -18.24 4.05 -6.52
CA TRP A 299 -17.70 2.73 -6.81
C TRP A 299 -18.71 1.62 -6.53
N TYR A 300 -19.49 1.76 -5.45
CA TYR A 300 -20.57 0.83 -5.09
C TYR A 300 -21.95 1.19 -5.70
N GLY A 301 -22.02 2.24 -6.55
CA GLY A 301 -23.27 2.70 -7.12
C GLY A 301 -24.26 3.27 -6.09
N ARG A 302 -23.75 3.90 -5.02
CA ARG A 302 -24.55 4.51 -3.96
C ARG A 302 -24.74 5.99 -4.17
N ASP A 303 -25.89 6.50 -3.74
CA ASP A 303 -26.22 7.92 -3.82
C ASP A 303 -25.59 8.66 -2.64
N LEU A 304 -24.59 9.49 -2.92
CA LEU A 304 -23.83 10.25 -1.94
C LEU A 304 -24.73 11.23 -1.15
N SER A 305 -25.87 11.64 -1.70
CA SER A 305 -26.83 12.50 -1.00
C SER A 305 -27.49 11.87 0.23
N GLN A 306 -27.39 10.54 0.38
CA GLN A 306 -27.85 9.85 1.57
C GLN A 306 -26.96 10.09 2.79
N VAL A 307 -25.70 10.45 2.58
CA VAL A 307 -24.70 10.63 3.63
C VAL A 307 -24.13 12.03 3.71
N LEU A 308 -24.08 12.80 2.62
CA LEU A 308 -23.57 14.17 2.58
C LEU A 308 -24.66 15.19 2.30
N ARG A 309 -24.49 16.37 2.86
CA ARG A 309 -25.37 17.54 2.68
C ARG A 309 -24.82 18.51 1.62
N PRO A 310 -25.68 19.31 0.94
CA PRO A 310 -25.21 20.48 0.23
C PRO A 310 -24.54 21.50 1.16
N PRO A 311 -23.45 22.21 0.75
CA PRO A 311 -22.80 22.11 -0.56
C PRO A 311 -21.78 20.96 -0.69
N TYR A 312 -21.49 20.20 0.39
CA TYR A 312 -20.44 19.19 0.47
C TYR A 312 -20.61 18.05 -0.54
N LEU A 313 -21.85 17.75 -0.90
CA LEU A 313 -22.19 16.78 -1.95
C LEU A 313 -21.50 17.06 -3.29
N THR A 314 -21.19 18.32 -3.58
CA THR A 314 -20.52 18.73 -4.82
C THR A 314 -19.12 19.29 -4.58
N SER A 315 -18.91 20.03 -3.50
CA SER A 315 -17.62 20.69 -3.25
C SER A 315 -16.52 19.70 -2.87
N VAL A 316 -16.84 18.66 -2.10
CA VAL A 316 -15.84 17.65 -1.66
C VAL A 316 -15.33 16.82 -2.85
N PRO A 317 -16.18 16.19 -3.67
CA PRO A 317 -15.69 15.49 -4.88
C PRO A 317 -14.89 16.40 -5.81
N ALA A 318 -15.32 17.66 -5.99
CA ALA A 318 -14.61 18.63 -6.83
C ALA A 318 -13.23 18.97 -6.28
N ALA A 319 -13.10 19.18 -4.96
CA ALA A 319 -11.82 19.45 -4.33
C ALA A 319 -10.87 18.25 -4.40
N MET A 320 -11.39 17.03 -4.17
CA MET A 320 -10.62 15.79 -4.31
C MET A 320 -10.13 15.57 -5.73
N ALA A 321 -10.91 15.96 -6.74
CA ALA A 321 -10.52 15.90 -8.15
C ALA A 321 -9.54 17.01 -8.56
N ALA A 322 -9.45 18.10 -7.81
CA ALA A 322 -8.63 19.25 -8.17
C ALA A 322 -7.19 19.18 -7.64
N SER A 323 -6.95 18.54 -6.49
CA SER A 323 -5.65 18.56 -5.80
C SER A 323 -5.32 17.22 -5.15
N CYS A 324 -4.02 16.91 -5.04
CA CYS A 324 -3.55 15.79 -4.23
C CYS A 324 -3.71 16.07 -2.72
N ASP A 325 -3.68 17.34 -2.34
CA ASP A 325 -4.01 17.81 -0.98
C ASP A 325 -5.22 18.74 -1.07
N PRO A 326 -6.46 18.21 -0.94
CA PRO A 326 -7.67 19.02 -1.00
C PRO A 326 -7.85 19.93 0.24
N GLY A 327 -7.01 19.80 1.27
CA GLY A 327 -6.97 20.66 2.44
C GLY A 327 -8.31 20.73 3.17
N GLY A 328 -8.66 21.93 3.67
CA GLY A 328 -9.87 22.15 4.45
C GLY A 328 -11.21 21.80 3.77
N ALA A 329 -11.20 21.52 2.45
CA ALA A 329 -12.42 21.06 1.74
C ALA A 329 -12.87 19.66 2.17
N VAL A 330 -11.94 18.82 2.65
CA VAL A 330 -12.22 17.47 3.19
C VAL A 330 -12.06 17.41 4.71
N GLU A 331 -11.76 18.52 5.38
CA GLU A 331 -11.65 18.62 6.81
C GLU A 331 -12.93 19.23 7.40
N PRO A 332 -13.86 18.43 7.94
CA PRO A 332 -15.09 18.94 8.49
C PRO A 332 -14.82 19.81 9.74
N THR A 333 -15.47 20.96 9.83
CA THR A 333 -15.47 21.80 11.04
C THR A 333 -16.63 21.48 11.96
N SER A 334 -17.65 20.81 11.43
CA SER A 334 -18.81 20.30 12.15
C SER A 334 -19.37 19.09 11.42
N LEU A 335 -19.60 17.98 12.13
CA LEU A 335 -20.21 16.78 11.54
C LEU A 335 -21.60 17.08 11.00
N ALA A 336 -22.42 17.87 11.73
CA ALA A 336 -23.79 18.19 11.35
C ALA A 336 -23.92 19.12 10.14
N GLU A 337 -22.86 19.84 9.77
CA GLU A 337 -22.83 20.64 8.55
C GLU A 337 -22.55 19.77 7.31
N VAL A 338 -21.74 18.74 7.47
CA VAL A 338 -21.25 17.91 6.38
C VAL A 338 -22.14 16.69 6.15
N PHE A 339 -22.43 15.95 7.21
CA PHE A 339 -23.16 14.69 7.13
C PHE A 339 -24.67 14.90 7.33
N THR A 340 -25.45 14.01 6.73
CA THR A 340 -26.92 14.03 6.85
C THR A 340 -27.35 13.66 8.27
N ALA A 341 -28.47 14.25 8.73
CA ALA A 341 -29.04 13.91 10.02
C ALA A 341 -29.39 12.41 10.13
N PRO A 342 -29.99 11.74 9.12
CA PRO A 342 -30.23 10.30 9.19
C PRO A 342 -28.99 9.46 9.48
N LEU A 343 -27.83 9.80 8.92
CA LEU A 343 -26.58 9.11 9.22
C LEU A 343 -26.14 9.37 10.66
N LEU A 344 -26.09 10.63 11.08
CA LEU A 344 -25.61 11.00 12.42
C LEU A 344 -26.53 10.47 13.53
N ASP A 345 -27.85 10.54 13.35
CA ASP A 345 -28.84 10.01 14.30
C ASP A 345 -28.72 8.49 14.42
N HIS A 346 -28.47 7.81 13.29
CA HIS A 346 -28.23 6.36 13.30
C HIS A 346 -26.98 6.00 14.11
N VAL A 347 -25.84 6.63 13.78
CA VAL A 347 -24.58 6.29 14.45
C VAL A 347 -24.53 6.76 15.91
N ALA A 348 -25.39 7.66 16.33
CA ALA A 348 -25.52 8.04 17.73
C ALA A 348 -26.03 6.87 18.61
N THR A 349 -26.77 5.94 18.06
CA THR A 349 -27.42 4.84 18.79
C THR A 349 -27.09 3.43 18.30
N ALA A 350 -26.50 3.33 17.10
CA ALA A 350 -26.15 2.06 16.45
C ALA A 350 -24.77 2.18 15.77
N SER A 351 -24.25 1.07 15.26
CA SER A 351 -23.01 1.10 14.44
C SER A 351 -23.31 1.51 13.00
N VAL A 352 -22.36 2.23 12.38
CA VAL A 352 -22.38 2.57 10.95
C VAL A 352 -22.51 1.33 10.07
N ALA A 353 -22.03 0.17 10.52
CA ALA A 353 -22.17 -1.12 9.85
C ALA A 353 -23.63 -1.49 9.51
N THR A 354 -24.57 -0.98 10.30
CA THR A 354 -26.01 -1.25 10.11
C THR A 354 -26.76 -0.10 9.44
N PHE A 355 -26.06 0.97 9.01
CA PHE A 355 -26.70 2.08 8.34
C PHE A 355 -27.24 1.66 6.95
N PRO A 356 -28.54 1.86 6.68
CA PRO A 356 -29.16 1.38 5.46
C PRO A 356 -28.48 1.92 4.19
N GLY A 357 -28.14 1.02 3.28
CA GLY A 357 -27.54 1.36 1.98
C GLY A 357 -26.02 1.62 2.01
N PHE A 358 -25.42 1.91 3.16
CA PHE A 358 -24.00 2.21 3.27
C PHE A 358 -23.23 1.31 4.23
N GLY A 359 -23.87 0.73 5.25
CA GLY A 359 -23.19 -0.08 6.27
C GLY A 359 -22.29 -1.18 5.71
N CYS A 360 -22.73 -1.83 4.65
CA CYS A 360 -21.98 -2.86 3.95
C CYS A 360 -20.61 -2.35 3.41
N LEU A 361 -20.48 -1.07 3.03
CA LEU A 361 -19.20 -0.52 2.55
C LEU A 361 -18.14 -0.58 3.65
N PHE A 362 -18.52 -0.23 4.87
CA PHE A 362 -17.64 -0.27 6.03
C PHE A 362 -17.27 -1.71 6.39
N VAL A 363 -18.28 -2.60 6.44
CA VAL A 363 -18.09 -4.03 6.77
C VAL A 363 -17.18 -4.71 5.76
N GLU A 364 -17.44 -4.58 4.47
CA GLU A 364 -16.65 -5.30 3.45
C GLU A 364 -15.23 -4.77 3.28
N ASN A 365 -14.95 -3.54 3.71
CA ASN A 365 -13.59 -2.99 3.68
C ASN A 365 -12.88 -3.01 5.05
N SER A 366 -13.54 -3.43 6.11
CA SER A 366 -12.96 -3.69 7.43
C SER A 366 -12.36 -5.09 7.48
N LEU A 367 -11.11 -5.20 7.90
CA LEU A 367 -10.41 -6.49 7.95
C LEU A 367 -10.93 -7.40 9.07
N THR A 368 -11.53 -6.82 10.10
CA THR A 368 -12.19 -7.53 11.20
C THR A 368 -13.56 -8.07 10.80
N ASP A 369 -14.30 -7.32 9.96
CA ASP A 369 -15.73 -7.59 9.70
C ASP A 369 -16.01 -8.20 8.32
N THR A 370 -15.07 -8.11 7.37
CA THR A 370 -15.29 -8.55 5.99
C THR A 370 -15.73 -10.02 5.88
N THR A 371 -16.63 -10.28 4.92
CA THR A 371 -17.09 -11.64 4.60
C THR A 371 -16.06 -12.46 3.82
N VAL A 372 -14.96 -11.84 3.35
CA VAL A 372 -13.88 -12.53 2.65
C VAL A 372 -13.10 -13.40 3.62
N ALA A 373 -13.29 -14.72 3.53
CA ALA A 373 -12.58 -15.66 4.39
C ALA A 373 -11.07 -15.58 4.20
N ARG A 374 -10.32 -15.77 5.28
CA ARG A 374 -8.86 -15.83 5.18
C ARG A 374 -8.39 -17.22 4.78
N ILE A 375 -7.41 -17.27 3.87
CA ILE A 375 -6.60 -18.46 3.58
C ILE A 375 -5.17 -18.16 4.04
N ASN A 376 -4.71 -18.87 5.07
CA ASN A 376 -3.35 -18.71 5.54
C ASN A 376 -2.37 -19.41 4.60
N PRO A 377 -1.23 -18.77 4.24
CA PRO A 377 -0.13 -19.45 3.57
C PRO A 377 0.34 -20.68 4.36
N ALA A 378 0.63 -21.76 3.64
CA ALA A 378 1.04 -23.03 4.27
C ALA A 378 2.49 -23.01 4.79
N SER A 379 3.28 -22.00 4.42
CA SER A 379 4.69 -21.91 4.82
C SER A 379 4.85 -21.67 6.31
N PRO A 380 5.63 -22.46 7.05
CA PRO A 380 5.88 -22.24 8.47
C PRO A 380 6.73 -21.00 8.75
N SER A 381 7.32 -20.40 7.72
CA SER A 381 8.07 -19.15 7.82
C SER A 381 7.21 -17.92 7.55
N TYR A 382 5.98 -18.09 7.08
CA TYR A 382 5.08 -16.96 6.81
C TYR A 382 4.60 -16.32 8.13
N GLY A 383 4.50 -14.98 8.14
CA GLY A 383 3.96 -14.24 9.27
C GLY A 383 3.65 -12.80 8.94
N ILE A 384 2.93 -12.14 9.83
CA ILE A 384 2.54 -10.74 9.72
C ILE A 384 3.11 -9.96 10.90
N LEU A 385 3.80 -8.85 10.62
CA LEU A 385 4.22 -7.87 11.63
C LEU A 385 3.21 -6.72 11.65
N PHE A 386 2.56 -6.55 12.79
CA PHE A 386 1.57 -5.50 13.03
C PHE A 386 2.19 -4.43 13.92
N VAL A 387 2.32 -3.20 13.40
CA VAL A 387 3.05 -2.12 14.06
C VAL A 387 2.13 -0.97 14.39
N LEU A 388 2.18 -0.47 15.63
CA LEU A 388 1.43 0.70 16.07
C LEU A 388 2.35 1.81 16.60
N GLY A 389 1.83 3.03 16.61
CA GLY A 389 2.40 4.18 17.32
C GLY A 389 1.60 4.45 18.57
N GLN A 390 2.26 4.51 19.73
CA GLN A 390 1.59 4.69 21.02
C GLN A 390 0.78 5.99 21.09
N ASP A 391 1.26 7.06 20.46
CA ASP A 391 0.67 8.40 20.46
C ASP A 391 -0.06 8.75 19.14
N ASP A 392 -0.53 7.71 18.42
CA ASP A 392 -1.30 7.90 17.19
C ASP A 392 -2.71 8.45 17.53
N THR A 393 -3.02 9.65 17.01
CA THR A 393 -4.34 10.29 17.19
C THR A 393 -5.28 10.05 16.01
N LEU A 394 -4.75 9.64 14.87
CA LEU A 394 -5.51 9.37 13.64
C LEU A 394 -6.06 7.95 13.65
N VAL A 395 -5.19 6.96 13.59
CA VAL A 395 -5.52 5.54 13.74
C VAL A 395 -5.24 5.16 15.18
N VAL A 396 -6.26 5.36 16.04
CA VAL A 396 -6.06 5.31 17.50
C VAL A 396 -5.68 3.90 17.97
N PRO A 397 -4.62 3.78 18.78
CA PRO A 397 -4.06 2.49 19.18
C PRO A 397 -5.05 1.57 19.89
N ASP A 398 -6.01 2.12 20.66
CA ASP A 398 -6.99 1.29 21.39
C ASP A 398 -7.89 0.50 20.44
N LEU A 399 -8.32 1.08 19.31
CA LEU A 399 -9.11 0.38 18.31
C LEU A 399 -8.27 -0.68 17.60
N GLU A 400 -7.03 -0.34 17.25
CA GLU A 400 -6.15 -1.29 16.56
C GLU A 400 -5.62 -2.40 17.47
N ARG A 401 -5.48 -2.16 18.78
CA ARG A 401 -5.21 -3.23 19.75
C ARG A 401 -6.34 -4.24 19.83
N ALA A 402 -7.60 -3.75 19.79
CA ALA A 402 -8.77 -4.63 19.72
C ALA A 402 -8.82 -5.39 18.39
N ALA A 403 -8.61 -4.71 17.27
CA ALA A 403 -8.53 -5.33 15.95
C ALA A 403 -7.42 -6.40 15.87
N TYR A 404 -6.24 -6.13 16.43
CA TYR A 404 -5.16 -7.11 16.53
C TYR A 404 -5.61 -8.38 17.28
N ASP A 405 -6.24 -8.23 18.45
CA ASP A 405 -6.71 -9.36 19.25
C ASP A 405 -7.77 -10.18 18.49
N GLU A 406 -8.67 -9.51 17.76
CA GLU A 406 -9.70 -10.14 16.95
C GLU A 406 -9.12 -10.89 15.74
N LEU A 407 -8.24 -10.24 14.97
CA LEU A 407 -7.56 -10.86 13.84
C LEU A 407 -6.72 -12.06 14.29
N CYS A 408 -6.08 -11.97 15.44
CA CYS A 408 -5.34 -13.06 16.04
C CYS A 408 -6.26 -14.23 16.45
N ALA A 409 -7.40 -13.93 17.07
CA ALA A 409 -8.41 -14.94 17.41
C ALA A 409 -9.01 -15.61 16.16
N ALA A 410 -9.06 -14.89 15.04
CA ALA A 410 -9.45 -15.41 13.72
C ALA A 410 -8.33 -16.25 13.06
N GLY A 411 -7.19 -16.44 13.71
CA GLY A 411 -6.11 -17.33 13.26
C GLY A 411 -5.08 -16.69 12.35
N LEU A 412 -4.99 -15.35 12.28
CA LEU A 412 -3.90 -14.70 11.57
C LEU A 412 -2.58 -14.89 12.33
N PRO A 413 -1.48 -15.25 11.66
CA PRO A 413 -0.18 -15.42 12.29
C PRO A 413 0.47 -14.06 12.52
N LEU A 414 0.05 -13.36 13.57
CA LEU A 414 0.47 -11.99 13.90
C LEU A 414 1.60 -11.94 14.93
N SER A 415 2.50 -11.00 14.73
CA SER A 415 3.44 -10.49 15.73
C SER A 415 3.17 -9.00 15.92
N TYR A 416 3.31 -8.52 17.15
CA TYR A 416 2.96 -7.17 17.57
C TYR A 416 4.19 -6.35 17.91
N LEU A 417 4.22 -5.10 17.42
CA LEU A 417 5.20 -4.09 17.82
C LEU A 417 4.46 -2.76 18.05
N GLU A 418 4.68 -2.12 19.17
CA GLU A 418 4.19 -0.78 19.44
C GLU A 418 5.35 0.14 19.80
N CYS A 419 5.53 1.22 19.00
CA CYS A 419 6.61 2.18 19.21
C CYS A 419 6.17 3.23 20.24
N ALA A 420 6.85 3.28 21.39
CA ALA A 420 6.59 4.22 22.46
C ALA A 420 6.78 5.66 21.99
N GLY A 421 5.80 6.53 22.27
CA GLY A 421 5.82 7.94 21.91
C GLY A 421 5.74 8.23 20.40
N ALA A 422 5.53 7.22 19.56
CA ALA A 422 5.40 7.42 18.11
C ALA A 422 4.00 7.90 17.75
N SER A 423 3.94 8.97 16.94
CA SER A 423 2.72 9.40 16.27
C SER A 423 2.43 8.55 15.03
N HIS A 424 1.30 8.81 14.35
CA HIS A 424 0.88 8.10 13.15
C HIS A 424 2.01 7.91 12.11
N THR A 425 2.65 9.00 11.70
CA THR A 425 3.73 8.95 10.70
C THR A 425 5.06 8.43 11.24
N ARG A 426 5.34 8.63 12.54
CA ARG A 426 6.59 8.20 13.17
C ARG A 426 6.64 6.70 13.39
N ALA A 427 5.51 6.05 13.63
CA ALA A 427 5.49 4.61 13.85
C ALA A 427 6.17 3.83 12.72
N THR A 428 5.86 4.15 11.45
CA THR A 428 6.47 3.50 10.28
C THR A 428 7.96 3.78 10.17
N THR A 429 8.40 5.04 10.38
CA THR A 429 9.81 5.39 10.23
C THR A 429 10.66 4.91 11.39
N TRP A 430 10.14 4.94 12.63
CA TRP A 430 10.85 4.49 13.80
C TRP A 430 10.97 2.96 13.90
N SER A 431 10.04 2.22 13.32
CA SER A 431 10.09 0.75 13.25
C SER A 431 10.82 0.21 12.03
N LEU A 432 11.39 1.06 11.16
CA LEU A 432 12.04 0.59 9.92
C LEU A 432 13.15 -0.45 10.16
N PRO A 433 14.02 -0.34 11.18
CA PRO A 433 15.00 -1.39 11.46
C PRO A 433 14.36 -2.74 11.81
N GLU A 434 13.28 -2.75 12.59
CA GLU A 434 12.53 -3.96 12.94
C GLU A 434 11.80 -4.54 11.73
N ILE A 435 11.27 -3.67 10.84
CA ILE A 435 10.65 -4.08 9.58
C ILE A 435 11.67 -4.79 8.69
N LEU A 436 12.87 -4.22 8.54
CA LEU A 436 13.94 -4.83 7.72
C LEU A 436 14.40 -6.17 8.30
N ASP A 437 14.58 -6.28 9.60
CA ASP A 437 14.90 -7.55 10.25
C ASP A 437 13.80 -8.60 10.05
N PHE A 438 12.54 -8.19 10.14
CA PHE A 438 11.42 -9.08 9.89
C PHE A 438 11.44 -9.57 8.44
N LEU A 439 11.60 -8.68 7.46
CA LEU A 439 11.67 -9.02 6.04
C LEU A 439 12.83 -9.98 5.75
N ASP A 440 14.00 -9.73 6.31
CA ASP A 440 15.18 -10.59 6.16
C ASP A 440 14.94 -11.98 6.75
N ALA A 441 14.30 -12.07 7.91
CA ALA A 441 13.94 -13.35 8.51
C ALA A 441 12.92 -14.13 7.64
N ARG A 442 11.95 -13.43 7.02
CA ARG A 442 10.99 -14.05 6.09
C ARG A 442 11.66 -14.53 4.81
N ARG A 443 12.53 -13.69 4.23
CA ARG A 443 13.34 -14.05 3.06
C ARG A 443 14.25 -15.25 3.31
N ALA A 444 14.84 -15.31 4.49
CA ALA A 444 15.69 -16.45 4.94
C ALA A 444 14.87 -17.68 5.35
N ARG A 445 13.55 -17.68 5.21
CA ARG A 445 12.66 -18.80 5.56
C ARG A 445 12.80 -19.24 7.03
N GLN A 446 13.15 -18.33 7.92
CA GLN A 446 13.20 -18.64 9.35
C GLN A 446 11.77 -18.97 9.86
N PRO A 447 11.59 -20.00 10.69
CA PRO A 447 10.29 -20.31 11.25
C PRO A 447 9.67 -19.09 11.95
N PHE A 448 8.37 -18.89 11.74
CA PHE A 448 7.60 -17.84 12.41
C PHE A 448 6.72 -18.47 13.49
N ALA A 449 6.84 -18.01 14.70
CA ALA A 449 6.01 -18.46 15.82
C ALA A 449 5.19 -17.26 16.32
N PRO A 450 3.94 -17.07 15.83
CA PRO A 450 3.10 -15.98 16.29
C PRO A 450 2.75 -16.21 17.76
N ALA A 451 2.91 -15.18 18.57
CA ALA A 451 2.60 -15.27 20.00
C ALA A 451 1.14 -14.85 20.28
N CYS A 452 0.50 -14.15 19.37
CA CYS A 452 -0.84 -13.55 19.59
C CYS A 452 -0.94 -12.81 20.93
N THR A 453 0.14 -12.13 21.31
CA THR A 453 0.23 -11.34 22.54
C THR A 453 0.65 -9.92 22.20
N ARG A 454 0.22 -8.97 23.01
CA ARG A 454 0.59 -7.57 22.89
C ARG A 454 1.58 -7.21 24.01
N PRO A 455 2.91 -7.22 23.76
CA PRO A 455 3.89 -6.68 24.69
C PRO A 455 3.66 -5.17 24.88
N ALA A 456 4.14 -4.64 25.99
CA ALA A 456 4.11 -3.19 26.21
C ALA A 456 4.89 -2.45 25.11
N ALA A 457 4.49 -1.20 24.86
CA ALA A 457 5.21 -0.33 23.93
C ALA A 457 6.69 -0.21 24.28
N VAL A 458 7.55 -0.23 23.26
CA VAL A 458 9.00 -0.16 23.38
C VAL A 458 9.57 1.01 22.58
N THR A 459 10.76 1.47 22.93
CA THR A 459 11.48 2.41 22.06
C THR A 459 11.93 1.65 20.81
N CYS A 460 11.32 1.96 19.66
CA CYS A 460 11.72 1.38 18.38
C CYS A 460 13.11 1.86 17.98
N ARG A 461 13.91 1.01 17.31
CA ARG A 461 15.34 1.27 17.04
C ARG A 461 15.60 2.42 16.08
N GLY A 462 14.63 2.79 15.27
CA GLY A 462 14.67 3.99 14.41
C GLY A 462 14.23 5.27 15.11
N THR A 463 13.99 5.27 16.42
CA THR A 463 13.67 6.48 17.18
C THR A 463 14.90 7.37 17.27
N PRO A 464 14.84 8.64 16.82
CA PRO A 464 15.94 9.59 16.99
C PRO A 464 16.32 9.77 18.47
N SER A 465 17.62 9.81 18.74
CA SER A 465 18.18 10.03 20.09
C SER A 465 18.03 11.47 20.57
#